data_b35a85e12842ad2fd3c870b652778125
#
_entry.id   b35a85e12842ad2fd3c870b652778125
#
_cell.length_a   1.000
_cell.length_b   1.000
_cell.length_c   1.000
_cell.angle_alpha   90.00
_cell.angle_beta   90.00
_cell.angle_gamma   90.00
#
_symmetry.space_group_name_H-M   'P 1'
#
loop_
_entity.id
_entity.type
_entity.pdbx_description
1 polymer ?
#
loop_
_entity_poly.entity_id
_entity_poly.type
_entity_poly.pdbx_seq_one_letter_code
_entity_poly.pdbx_strand_id
1 'polypeptide(L)'
;MTFDTTRRLGTTVTRWIWFVLPVTVLIDLAHFLLRGNFKFTSQYFTSDDWRHHVFGLATMTVLPALFVLLSGARTMGRGTWATCLAVGAALSAALAVSGFNTDWLDIAVSVLLPTGVFTALAALGCLLRGRQVEGAAPAWASLYWRVFALALLLAVGISSFLEITPVLFPGTYDYVMHHLDAAYGQPAAGITSVVAAAPEFVREGLTMVYNALGWVFLPMVALVHRERKEQGLHIWRTYIYSLGLATLCYAFLPVSGPLYAFGPELFPARMAEVTQVPTVVAPIPPALRNGMPSMHFTRAVTIVFVAAALRNKAYFVGALLFWLATAVVAMGFGEHYLI
;
A
#
# COMPACT_ATOMS: atom_id res chain seq x y z
N MET A 1 7.67 -20.07 15.22
CA MET A 1 8.88 -19.23 15.08
C MET A 1 9.65 -19.28 16.36
N THR A 2 10.93 -19.66 16.35
CA THR A 2 11.75 -19.72 17.56
C THR A 2 12.19 -18.32 18.02
N PHE A 3 12.61 -18.18 19.28
CA PHE A 3 13.14 -16.91 19.83
C PHE A 3 14.28 -16.34 18.97
N ASP A 4 15.22 -17.18 18.54
CA ASP A 4 16.35 -16.77 17.69
C ASP A 4 15.88 -16.21 16.34
N THR A 5 14.85 -16.79 15.75
CA THR A 5 14.24 -16.31 14.50
C THR A 5 13.64 -14.92 14.65
N THR A 6 12.90 -14.67 15.74
CA THR A 6 12.31 -13.35 16.03
C THR A 6 13.41 -12.30 16.20
N ARG A 7 14.49 -12.65 16.90
CA ARG A 7 15.64 -11.77 17.10
C ARG A 7 16.33 -11.41 15.79
N ARG A 8 16.58 -12.39 14.90
CA ARG A 8 17.21 -12.14 13.58
C ARG A 8 16.35 -11.26 12.69
N LEU A 9 15.04 -11.50 12.65
CA LEU A 9 14.11 -10.65 11.90
C LEU A 9 14.12 -9.22 12.46
N GLY A 10 14.05 -9.09 13.80
CA GLY A 10 14.14 -7.79 14.46
C GLY A 10 15.43 -7.04 14.13
N THR A 11 16.58 -7.73 14.08
CA THR A 11 17.85 -7.13 13.68
C THR A 11 17.82 -6.65 12.24
N THR A 12 17.25 -7.45 11.32
CA THR A 12 17.10 -7.06 9.90
C THR A 12 16.22 -5.82 9.77
N VAL A 13 15.06 -5.79 10.42
CA VAL A 13 14.16 -4.62 10.41
C VAL A 13 14.87 -3.39 10.98
N THR A 14 15.63 -3.53 12.08
CA THR A 14 16.40 -2.41 12.66
C THR A 14 17.42 -1.83 11.68
N ARG A 15 18.13 -2.67 10.92
CA ARG A 15 19.07 -2.19 9.90
C ARG A 15 18.33 -1.35 8.83
N TRP A 16 17.15 -1.78 8.44
CA TRP A 16 16.33 -1.00 7.49
C TRP A 16 15.84 0.31 8.08
N ILE A 17 15.44 0.34 9.36
CA ILE A 17 15.08 1.59 10.04
C ILE A 17 16.24 2.58 9.99
N TRP A 18 17.45 2.15 10.35
CA TRP A 18 18.63 3.01 10.33
C TRP A 18 19.01 3.50 8.92
N PHE A 19 18.67 2.75 7.89
CA PHE A 19 18.86 3.18 6.50
C PHE A 19 17.76 4.15 6.04
N VAL A 20 16.50 3.85 6.34
CA VAL A 20 15.35 4.63 5.86
C VAL A 20 15.17 5.93 6.64
N LEU A 21 15.44 5.93 7.95
CA LEU A 21 15.23 7.09 8.83
C LEU A 21 15.89 8.39 8.32
N PRO A 22 17.20 8.42 8.02
CA PRO A 22 17.82 9.66 7.55
C PRO A 22 17.26 10.11 6.19
N VAL A 23 16.93 9.18 5.31
CA VAL A 23 16.32 9.49 4.01
C VAL A 23 14.94 10.10 4.21
N THR A 24 14.10 9.51 5.07
CA THR A 24 12.76 10.05 5.38
C THR A 24 12.86 11.44 6.00
N VAL A 25 13.75 11.65 6.97
CA VAL A 25 13.94 12.96 7.61
C VAL A 25 14.38 14.00 6.59
N LEU A 26 15.31 13.69 5.69
CA LEU A 26 15.75 14.62 4.67
C LEU A 26 14.63 14.96 3.68
N ILE A 27 13.84 13.97 3.26
CA ILE A 27 12.71 14.19 2.36
C ILE A 27 11.62 15.03 3.05
N ASP A 28 11.28 14.74 4.30
CA ASP A 28 10.25 15.48 5.03
C ASP A 28 10.71 16.91 5.37
N LEU A 29 12.00 17.11 5.60
CA LEU A 29 12.60 18.45 5.70
C LEU A 29 12.51 19.21 4.36
N ALA A 30 12.82 18.56 3.24
CA ALA A 30 12.65 19.16 1.92
C ALA A 30 11.17 19.49 1.65
N HIS A 31 10.24 18.63 2.06
CA HIS A 31 8.81 18.91 2.00
C HIS A 31 8.44 20.14 2.81
N PHE A 32 8.95 20.28 4.04
CA PHE A 32 8.74 21.46 4.86
C PHE A 32 9.28 22.74 4.18
N LEU A 33 10.48 22.71 3.63
CA LEU A 33 11.08 23.85 2.95
C LEU A 33 10.32 24.28 1.70
N LEU A 34 9.71 23.34 0.97
CA LEU A 34 9.01 23.59 -0.29
C LEU A 34 7.50 23.87 -0.12
N ARG A 35 6.88 23.33 0.91
CA ARG A 35 5.44 23.38 1.14
C ARG A 35 5.03 24.13 2.41
N GLY A 36 5.97 24.46 3.29
CA GLY A 36 5.73 25.19 4.54
C GLY A 36 5.20 24.34 5.70
N ASN A 37 5.08 23.00 5.52
CA ASN A 37 4.64 22.09 6.57
C ASN A 37 5.38 20.75 6.50
N PHE A 38 5.48 20.07 7.63
CA PHE A 38 5.95 18.69 7.66
C PHE A 38 4.81 17.75 7.26
N LYS A 39 5.09 16.80 6.36
CA LYS A 39 4.08 15.85 5.90
C LYS A 39 3.54 14.97 7.02
N PHE A 40 4.42 14.55 7.93
CA PHE A 40 4.02 13.78 9.10
C PHE A 40 2.90 14.46 9.89
N THR A 41 3.03 15.78 10.15
CA THR A 41 2.00 16.52 10.87
C THR A 41 0.77 16.78 10.01
N SER A 42 0.94 17.16 8.75
CA SER A 42 -0.18 17.46 7.85
C SER A 42 -1.03 16.26 7.53
N GLN A 43 -0.40 15.11 7.30
CA GLN A 43 -1.12 13.89 6.94
C GLN A 43 -1.93 13.29 8.10
N TYR A 44 -1.41 13.42 9.34
CA TYR A 44 -2.01 12.71 10.49
C TYR A 44 -2.70 13.62 11.50
N PHE A 45 -2.54 14.95 11.41
CA PHE A 45 -3.03 15.85 12.45
C PHE A 45 -3.76 17.09 11.93
N THR A 46 -3.74 17.41 10.65
CA THR A 46 -4.30 18.67 10.11
C THR A 46 -5.42 18.49 9.07
N SER A 47 -5.81 17.26 8.72
CA SER A 47 -6.96 17.06 7.85
C SER A 47 -8.25 17.34 8.62
N ASP A 48 -9.17 18.07 8.04
CA ASP A 48 -10.50 18.33 8.61
C ASP A 48 -11.37 17.06 8.69
N ASP A 49 -10.98 16.01 7.97
CA ASP A 49 -11.67 14.72 8.00
C ASP A 49 -10.92 13.72 8.91
N TRP A 50 -11.36 13.65 10.17
CA TRP A 50 -10.87 12.71 11.17
C TRP A 50 -10.94 11.23 10.74
N ARG A 51 -11.83 10.88 9.78
CA ARG A 51 -11.97 9.52 9.25
C ARG A 51 -10.71 9.07 8.52
N HIS A 52 -10.10 9.95 7.72
CA HIS A 52 -8.83 9.68 7.06
C HIS A 52 -7.68 9.45 8.07
N HIS A 53 -7.69 10.18 9.19
CA HIS A 53 -6.70 9.98 10.24
C HIS A 53 -6.85 8.64 10.93
N VAL A 54 -8.10 8.30 11.33
CA VAL A 54 -8.40 7.02 11.98
C VAL A 54 -8.06 5.86 11.04
N PHE A 55 -8.42 5.96 9.76
CA PHE A 55 -8.09 4.96 8.76
C PHE A 55 -6.59 4.79 8.56
N GLY A 56 -5.86 5.88 8.42
CA GLY A 56 -4.40 5.88 8.28
C GLY A 56 -3.69 5.28 9.49
N LEU A 57 -4.04 5.74 10.70
CA LEU A 57 -3.49 5.22 11.95
C LEU A 57 -3.86 3.75 12.16
N ALA A 58 -5.11 3.37 11.88
CA ALA A 58 -5.55 1.99 11.95
C ALA A 58 -4.73 1.09 11.00
N THR A 59 -4.58 1.50 9.75
CA THR A 59 -3.78 0.77 8.76
C THR A 59 -2.34 0.62 9.24
N MET A 60 -1.72 1.70 9.72
CA MET A 60 -0.34 1.69 10.18
C MET A 60 -0.13 0.81 11.42
N THR A 61 -1.12 0.69 12.31
CA THR A 61 -1.01 -0.15 13.51
C THR A 61 -1.33 -1.62 13.22
N VAL A 62 -2.31 -1.88 12.37
CA VAL A 62 -2.81 -3.24 12.11
C VAL A 62 -1.92 -4.03 11.17
N LEU A 63 -1.39 -3.43 10.12
CA LEU A 63 -0.53 -4.16 9.20
C LEU A 63 0.71 -4.75 9.89
N PRO A 64 1.45 -4.03 10.74
CA PRO A 64 2.51 -4.63 11.56
C PRO A 64 2.01 -5.70 12.53
N ALA A 65 0.82 -5.50 13.14
CA ALA A 65 0.23 -6.49 14.03
C ALA A 65 -0.10 -7.80 13.28
N LEU A 66 -0.71 -7.70 12.10
CA LEU A 66 -0.98 -8.85 11.24
C LEU A 66 0.30 -9.55 10.81
N PHE A 67 1.34 -8.80 10.45
CA PHE A 67 2.65 -9.38 10.12
C PHE A 67 3.22 -10.20 11.28
N VAL A 68 3.23 -9.64 12.48
CA VAL A 68 3.75 -10.31 13.68
C VAL A 68 2.90 -11.52 14.06
N LEU A 69 1.56 -11.37 14.02
CA LEU A 69 0.61 -12.43 14.32
C LEU A 69 0.76 -13.62 13.36
N LEU A 70 0.75 -13.37 12.06
CA LEU A 70 0.85 -14.43 11.06
C LEU A 70 2.22 -15.12 11.09
N SER A 71 3.27 -14.38 11.43
CA SER A 71 4.60 -14.95 11.65
C SER A 71 4.64 -15.87 12.88
N GLY A 72 3.77 -15.64 13.88
CA GLY A 72 3.69 -16.39 15.13
C GLY A 72 2.45 -17.29 15.33
N ALA A 73 1.50 -17.26 14.41
CA ALA A 73 0.12 -17.76 14.58
C ALA A 73 -0.05 -19.26 14.89
N ARG A 74 0.96 -20.11 14.67
CA ARG A 74 0.88 -21.55 15.00
C ARG A 74 0.66 -21.84 16.47
N THR A 75 0.83 -20.86 17.35
CA THR A 75 0.74 -21.01 18.79
C THR A 75 -0.60 -20.59 19.37
N MET A 76 -1.50 -20.02 18.55
CA MET A 76 -2.82 -19.59 19.01
C MET A 76 -3.88 -20.63 18.65
N GLY A 77 -4.62 -21.10 19.63
CA GLY A 77 -5.74 -22.02 19.44
C GLY A 77 -6.91 -21.37 18.71
N ARG A 78 -7.75 -22.19 18.05
CA ARG A 78 -8.96 -21.71 17.34
C ARG A 78 -9.90 -20.90 18.25
N GLY A 79 -10.04 -21.31 19.52
CA GLY A 79 -10.85 -20.59 20.51
C GLY A 79 -10.34 -19.18 20.80
N THR A 80 -9.02 -18.99 20.89
CA THR A 80 -8.41 -17.66 21.07
C THR A 80 -8.71 -16.76 19.89
N TRP A 81 -8.59 -17.28 18.65
CA TRP A 81 -8.94 -16.51 17.45
C TRP A 81 -10.43 -16.13 17.42
N ALA A 82 -11.32 -17.05 17.76
CA ALA A 82 -12.76 -16.77 17.85
C ALA A 82 -13.06 -15.68 18.87
N THR A 83 -12.41 -15.73 20.04
CA THR A 83 -12.54 -14.68 21.07
C THR A 83 -12.05 -13.33 20.59
N CYS A 84 -10.88 -13.28 19.92
CA CYS A 84 -10.34 -12.03 19.39
C CYS A 84 -11.27 -11.43 18.31
N LEU A 85 -11.84 -12.27 17.45
CA LEU A 85 -12.80 -11.84 16.44
C LEU A 85 -14.09 -11.31 17.09
N ALA A 86 -14.60 -11.99 18.09
CA ALA A 86 -15.80 -11.54 18.83
C ALA A 86 -15.57 -10.19 19.52
N VAL A 87 -14.40 -10.00 20.15
CA VAL A 87 -14.01 -8.70 20.75
C VAL A 87 -13.90 -7.63 19.68
N GLY A 88 -13.26 -7.93 18.54
CA GLY A 88 -13.15 -7.01 17.43
C GLY A 88 -14.51 -6.57 16.88
N ALA A 89 -15.41 -7.53 16.66
CA ALA A 89 -16.76 -7.28 16.19
C ALA A 89 -17.59 -6.44 17.19
N ALA A 90 -17.49 -6.75 18.50
CA ALA A 90 -18.20 -6.00 19.54
C ALA A 90 -17.72 -4.54 19.64
N LEU A 91 -16.41 -4.30 19.58
CA LEU A 91 -15.85 -2.95 19.57
C LEU A 91 -16.23 -2.16 18.31
N SER A 92 -16.26 -2.81 17.15
CA SER A 92 -16.71 -2.18 15.91
C SER A 92 -18.19 -1.84 15.93
N ALA A 93 -19.03 -2.74 16.44
CA ALA A 93 -20.46 -2.48 16.62
C ALA A 93 -20.68 -1.29 17.57
N ALA A 94 -19.94 -1.21 18.67
CA ALA A 94 -20.00 -0.08 19.60
C ALA A 94 -19.62 1.25 18.93
N LEU A 95 -18.60 1.26 18.07
CA LEU A 95 -18.24 2.43 17.28
C LEU A 95 -19.30 2.79 16.24
N ALA A 96 -19.88 1.81 15.55
CA ALA A 96 -20.92 2.03 14.55
C ALA A 96 -22.18 2.67 15.16
N VAL A 97 -22.55 2.27 16.37
CA VAL A 97 -23.71 2.83 17.11
C VAL A 97 -23.46 4.28 17.54
N SER A 98 -22.20 4.72 17.67
CA SER A 98 -21.86 6.06 18.14
C SER A 98 -21.95 7.18 17.09
N GLY A 99 -22.51 6.93 15.89
CA GLY A 99 -22.86 8.00 14.96
C GLY A 99 -22.34 7.91 13.53
N PHE A 100 -22.15 6.73 12.98
CA PHE A 100 -21.77 6.56 11.59
C PHE A 100 -22.99 6.50 10.66
N ASN A 101 -22.90 7.22 9.56
CA ASN A 101 -23.94 7.34 8.53
C ASN A 101 -24.14 6.03 7.73
N THR A 102 -25.32 5.90 7.11
CA THR A 102 -25.98 4.66 6.67
C THR A 102 -25.67 4.16 5.26
N ASP A 103 -24.63 4.64 4.58
CA ASP A 103 -24.27 4.13 3.27
C ASP A 103 -23.54 2.78 3.37
N TRP A 104 -23.84 1.86 2.45
CA TRP A 104 -23.29 0.51 2.45
C TRP A 104 -21.77 0.45 2.48
N LEU A 105 -21.12 1.36 1.77
CA LEU A 105 -19.66 1.48 1.75
C LEU A 105 -19.15 1.97 3.11
N ASP A 106 -19.84 2.91 3.72
CA ASP A 106 -19.56 3.42 5.06
C ASP A 106 -19.75 2.33 6.12
N ILE A 107 -20.74 1.45 5.99
CA ILE A 107 -20.95 0.30 6.89
C ILE A 107 -19.80 -0.71 6.71
N ALA A 108 -19.45 -1.06 5.48
CA ALA A 108 -18.36 -2.00 5.22
C ALA A 108 -17.01 -1.47 5.75
N VAL A 109 -16.69 -0.22 5.50
CA VAL A 109 -15.47 0.44 5.99
C VAL A 109 -15.54 0.69 7.50
N SER A 110 -16.68 1.12 8.03
CA SER A 110 -16.84 1.47 9.45
C SER A 110 -16.98 0.25 10.35
N VAL A 111 -17.40 -0.91 9.83
CA VAL A 111 -17.58 -2.14 10.61
C VAL A 111 -16.49 -3.16 10.31
N LEU A 112 -16.25 -3.49 9.05
CA LEU A 112 -15.30 -4.55 8.69
C LEU A 112 -13.85 -4.15 8.99
N LEU A 113 -13.46 -2.93 8.67
CA LEU A 113 -12.11 -2.47 8.92
C LEU A 113 -11.80 -2.36 10.42
N PRO A 114 -12.61 -1.66 11.26
CA PRO A 114 -12.38 -1.65 12.71
C PRO A 114 -12.44 -3.05 13.32
N THR A 115 -13.32 -3.94 12.84
CA THR A 115 -13.35 -5.34 13.29
C THR A 115 -12.00 -6.02 13.03
N GLY A 116 -11.42 -5.86 11.85
CA GLY A 116 -10.10 -6.37 11.53
C GLY A 116 -9.01 -5.77 12.43
N VAL A 117 -9.06 -4.46 12.65
CA VAL A 117 -8.14 -3.71 13.52
C VAL A 117 -8.17 -4.26 14.95
N PHE A 118 -9.33 -4.24 15.58
CA PHE A 118 -9.47 -4.67 16.98
C PHE A 118 -9.17 -6.15 17.15
N THR A 119 -9.59 -7.00 16.19
CA THR A 119 -9.24 -8.41 16.17
C THR A 119 -7.73 -8.62 16.13
N ALA A 120 -7.03 -7.91 15.27
CA ALA A 120 -5.58 -8.00 15.14
C ALA A 120 -4.87 -7.52 16.43
N LEU A 121 -5.33 -6.42 17.02
CA LEU A 121 -4.75 -5.90 18.27
C LEU A 121 -5.04 -6.84 19.46
N ALA A 122 -6.25 -7.37 19.57
CA ALA A 122 -6.61 -8.34 20.61
C ALA A 122 -5.79 -9.63 20.45
N ALA A 123 -5.64 -10.13 19.21
CA ALA A 123 -4.84 -11.30 18.92
C ALA A 123 -3.34 -11.06 19.22
N LEU A 124 -2.81 -9.87 18.91
CA LEU A 124 -1.45 -9.50 19.30
C LEU A 124 -1.29 -9.49 20.82
N GLY A 125 -2.26 -8.93 21.56
CA GLY A 125 -2.28 -8.97 23.02
C GLY A 125 -2.25 -10.40 23.57
N CYS A 126 -3.09 -11.29 23.02
CA CYS A 126 -3.13 -12.70 23.40
C CYS A 126 -1.80 -13.42 23.08
N LEU A 127 -1.21 -13.14 21.91
CA LEU A 127 0.11 -13.69 21.54
C LEU A 127 1.20 -13.25 22.52
N LEU A 128 1.26 -11.96 22.83
CA LEU A 128 2.24 -11.40 23.75
C LEU A 128 2.05 -11.99 25.16
N ARG A 129 0.82 -12.12 25.66
CA ARG A 129 0.53 -12.74 26.95
C ARG A 129 0.95 -14.21 26.97
N GLY A 130 0.63 -14.97 25.93
CA GLY A 130 1.08 -16.38 25.84
C GLY A 130 2.60 -16.51 25.82
N ARG A 131 3.29 -15.60 25.13
CA ARG A 131 4.76 -15.58 25.06
C ARG A 131 5.42 -15.02 26.31
N GLN A 132 4.70 -14.30 27.14
CA GLN A 132 5.21 -13.84 28.44
C GLN A 132 5.56 -15.03 29.35
N VAL A 133 4.74 -16.08 29.33
CA VAL A 133 4.98 -17.33 30.07
C VAL A 133 6.28 -18.02 29.59
N GLU A 134 6.59 -17.90 28.30
CA GLU A 134 7.82 -18.48 27.70
C GLU A 134 9.02 -17.51 27.77
N GLY A 135 8.89 -16.33 28.40
CA GLY A 135 9.93 -15.29 28.42
C GLY A 135 10.23 -14.63 27.06
N ALA A 136 9.45 -14.92 26.04
CA ALA A 136 9.66 -14.45 24.66
C ALA A 136 8.87 -13.18 24.29
N ALA A 137 7.92 -12.74 25.13
CA ALA A 137 7.07 -11.58 24.86
C ALA A 137 7.84 -10.29 24.51
N PRO A 138 8.96 -9.94 25.19
CA PRO A 138 9.71 -8.73 24.85
C PRO A 138 10.26 -8.72 23.44
N ALA A 139 10.67 -9.89 22.91
CA ALA A 139 11.20 -10.00 21.56
C ALA A 139 10.09 -9.78 20.50
N TRP A 140 8.89 -10.29 20.74
CA TRP A 140 7.74 -10.13 19.86
C TRP A 140 7.19 -8.69 19.89
N ALA A 141 7.10 -8.09 21.08
CA ALA A 141 6.74 -6.68 21.22
C ALA A 141 7.73 -5.76 20.52
N SER A 142 9.03 -6.02 20.71
CA SER A 142 10.10 -5.29 20.03
C SER A 142 10.02 -5.45 18.51
N LEU A 143 9.70 -6.64 17.99
CA LEU A 143 9.51 -6.87 16.57
C LEU A 143 8.34 -6.04 16.03
N TYR A 144 7.19 -6.06 16.73
CA TYR A 144 6.02 -5.25 16.36
C TYR A 144 6.40 -3.77 16.22
N TRP A 145 7.00 -3.18 17.24
CA TRP A 145 7.36 -1.76 17.22
C TRP A 145 8.38 -1.41 16.13
N ARG A 146 9.31 -2.32 15.82
CA ARG A 146 10.26 -2.11 14.72
C ARG A 146 9.58 -2.16 13.37
N VAL A 147 8.67 -3.11 13.13
CA VAL A 147 7.91 -3.21 11.87
C VAL A 147 6.98 -1.99 11.73
N PHE A 148 6.34 -1.57 12.83
CA PHE A 148 5.53 -0.35 12.86
C PHE A 148 6.36 0.90 12.50
N ALA A 149 7.51 1.09 13.15
CA ALA A 149 8.38 2.22 12.87
C ALA A 149 8.88 2.23 11.42
N LEU A 150 9.26 1.08 10.87
CA LEU A 150 9.68 0.98 9.48
C LEU A 150 8.52 1.30 8.52
N ALA A 151 7.32 0.78 8.78
CA ALA A 151 6.14 1.06 7.95
C ALA A 151 5.79 2.55 7.97
N LEU A 152 5.83 3.18 9.14
CA LEU A 152 5.59 4.62 9.31
C LEU A 152 6.63 5.45 8.56
N LEU A 153 7.91 5.15 8.72
CA LEU A 153 8.99 5.86 8.02
C LEU A 153 8.86 5.75 6.51
N LEU A 154 8.54 4.56 5.99
CA LEU A 154 8.32 4.37 4.55
C LEU A 154 7.10 5.13 4.06
N ALA A 155 6.00 5.11 4.81
CA ALA A 155 4.78 5.83 4.44
C ALA A 155 5.01 7.35 4.40
N VAL A 156 5.61 7.92 5.44
CA VAL A 156 5.93 9.36 5.51
C VAL A 156 6.91 9.73 4.41
N GLY A 157 8.03 9.01 4.28
CA GLY A 157 9.07 9.33 3.29
C GLY A 157 8.56 9.29 1.85
N ILE A 158 7.79 8.26 1.49
CA ILE A 158 7.23 8.15 0.15
C ILE A 158 6.16 9.23 -0.09
N SER A 159 5.27 9.47 0.86
CA SER A 159 4.24 10.51 0.72
C SER A 159 4.86 11.90 0.60
N SER A 160 5.81 12.25 1.47
CA SER A 160 6.54 13.53 1.39
C SER A 160 7.25 13.69 0.05
N PHE A 161 7.93 12.64 -0.42
CA PHE A 161 8.62 12.67 -1.71
C PHE A 161 7.63 12.90 -2.86
N LEU A 162 6.55 12.14 -2.94
CA LEU A 162 5.56 12.27 -4.01
C LEU A 162 4.94 13.68 -4.06
N GLU A 163 4.67 14.30 -2.94
CA GLU A 163 4.09 15.64 -2.89
C GLU A 163 5.04 16.75 -3.31
N ILE A 164 6.35 16.57 -3.17
CA ILE A 164 7.32 17.55 -3.66
C ILE A 164 7.70 17.31 -5.13
N THR A 165 7.42 16.13 -5.69
CA THR A 165 7.78 15.84 -7.09
C THR A 165 7.21 16.84 -8.11
N PRO A 166 5.95 17.34 -8.01
CA PRO A 166 5.45 18.35 -8.94
C PRO A 166 6.22 19.68 -8.89
N VAL A 167 6.80 20.00 -7.73
CA VAL A 167 7.59 21.23 -7.55
C VAL A 167 8.99 21.04 -8.10
N LEU A 168 9.60 19.88 -7.82
CA LEU A 168 10.96 19.56 -8.29
C LEU A 168 11.00 19.26 -9.80
N PHE A 169 9.93 18.64 -10.31
CA PHE A 169 9.83 18.18 -11.70
C PHE A 169 8.55 18.70 -12.35
N PRO A 170 8.50 20.00 -12.72
CA PRO A 170 7.31 20.59 -13.34
C PRO A 170 6.98 19.98 -14.70
N GLY A 171 8.00 19.55 -15.44
CA GLY A 171 7.83 18.83 -16.71
C GLY A 171 7.77 17.33 -16.52
N THR A 172 7.01 16.64 -17.38
CA THR A 172 6.81 15.18 -17.34
C THR A 172 7.00 14.53 -18.69
N TYR A 173 7.28 13.23 -18.69
CA TYR A 173 7.38 12.39 -19.88
C TYR A 173 6.04 11.76 -20.29
N ASP A 174 4.91 12.26 -19.82
CA ASP A 174 3.59 11.69 -20.10
C ASP A 174 3.28 11.62 -21.60
N TYR A 175 3.72 12.61 -22.39
CA TYR A 175 3.58 12.56 -23.86
C TYR A 175 4.36 11.41 -24.49
N VAL A 176 5.57 11.13 -24.01
CA VAL A 176 6.37 9.99 -24.47
C VAL A 176 5.67 8.67 -24.10
N MET A 177 5.18 8.57 -22.87
CA MET A 177 4.44 7.37 -22.42
C MET A 177 3.15 7.19 -23.21
N HIS A 178 2.44 8.28 -23.52
CA HIS A 178 1.26 8.22 -24.37
C HIS A 178 1.59 7.74 -25.80
N HIS A 179 2.67 8.23 -26.41
CA HIS A 179 3.08 7.75 -27.73
C HIS A 179 3.47 6.27 -27.74
N LEU A 180 4.13 5.81 -26.69
CA LEU A 180 4.43 4.40 -26.51
C LEU A 180 3.16 3.57 -26.33
N ASP A 181 2.21 4.01 -25.49
CA ASP A 181 0.90 3.38 -25.30
C ASP A 181 0.09 3.34 -26.61
N ALA A 182 0.14 4.45 -27.40
CA ALA A 182 -0.50 4.55 -28.70
C ALA A 182 0.04 3.54 -29.72
N ALA A 183 1.33 3.21 -29.67
CA ALA A 183 1.94 2.19 -30.52
C ALA A 183 1.34 0.79 -30.30
N TYR A 184 0.76 0.57 -29.11
CA TYR A 184 0.03 -0.67 -28.76
C TYR A 184 -1.49 -0.54 -28.86
N GLY A 185 -2.01 0.51 -29.51
CA GLY A 185 -3.43 0.74 -29.72
C GLY A 185 -4.14 1.42 -28.54
N GLN A 186 -3.44 2.19 -27.73
CA GLN A 186 -3.97 2.98 -26.59
C GLN A 186 -4.70 2.13 -25.55
N PRO A 187 -4.10 1.05 -25.03
CA PRO A 187 -4.77 0.17 -24.08
C PRO A 187 -5.19 0.88 -22.80
N ALA A 188 -4.44 1.86 -22.30
CA ALA A 188 -4.83 2.64 -21.14
C ALA A 188 -6.16 3.38 -21.36
N ALA A 189 -6.32 4.07 -22.48
CA ALA A 189 -7.57 4.76 -22.82
C ALA A 189 -8.74 3.77 -23.02
N GLY A 190 -8.49 2.64 -23.69
CA GLY A 190 -9.50 1.59 -23.89
C GLY A 190 -9.99 0.99 -22.57
N ILE A 191 -9.08 0.62 -21.66
CA ILE A 191 -9.42 0.06 -20.35
C ILE A 191 -10.15 1.11 -19.50
N THR A 192 -9.68 2.37 -19.48
CA THR A 192 -10.36 3.44 -18.75
C THR A 192 -11.79 3.65 -19.26
N SER A 193 -12.00 3.62 -20.57
CA SER A 193 -13.35 3.75 -21.15
C SER A 193 -14.29 2.63 -20.71
N VAL A 194 -13.79 1.39 -20.66
CA VAL A 194 -14.55 0.23 -20.19
C VAL A 194 -14.86 0.35 -18.69
N VAL A 195 -13.89 0.73 -17.87
CA VAL A 195 -14.09 0.91 -16.42
C VAL A 195 -15.04 2.08 -16.14
N ALA A 196 -14.93 3.19 -16.86
CA ALA A 196 -15.83 4.33 -16.71
C ALA A 196 -17.29 3.99 -17.06
N ALA A 197 -17.50 3.13 -18.06
CA ALA A 197 -18.82 2.65 -18.47
C ALA A 197 -19.36 1.52 -17.56
N ALA A 198 -18.54 0.95 -16.68
CA ALA A 198 -18.95 -0.15 -15.81
C ALA A 198 -19.95 0.33 -14.73
N PRO A 199 -20.85 -0.56 -14.28
CA PRO A 199 -21.74 -0.28 -13.16
C PRO A 199 -20.97 0.15 -11.91
N GLU A 200 -21.58 0.99 -11.09
CA GLU A 200 -20.95 1.56 -9.89
C GLU A 200 -20.36 0.49 -8.94
N PHE A 201 -21.13 -0.57 -8.66
CA PHE A 201 -20.63 -1.65 -7.80
C PHE A 201 -19.37 -2.35 -8.35
N VAL A 202 -19.15 -2.36 -9.67
CA VAL A 202 -17.93 -2.88 -10.29
C VAL A 202 -16.76 -1.92 -10.04
N ARG A 203 -16.98 -0.62 -10.23
CA ARG A 203 -15.97 0.42 -9.98
C ARG A 203 -15.56 0.44 -8.51
N GLU A 204 -16.52 0.34 -7.59
CA GLU A 204 -16.27 0.22 -6.15
C GLU A 204 -15.47 -1.05 -5.82
N GLY A 205 -15.85 -2.19 -6.40
CA GLY A 205 -15.11 -3.44 -6.25
C GLY A 205 -13.66 -3.32 -6.74
N LEU A 206 -13.43 -2.65 -7.86
CA LEU A 206 -12.09 -2.36 -8.37
C LEU A 206 -11.32 -1.44 -7.43
N THR A 207 -11.94 -0.39 -6.90
CA THR A 207 -11.35 0.50 -5.88
C THR A 207 -10.95 -0.28 -4.63
N MET A 208 -11.80 -1.23 -4.17
CA MET A 208 -11.46 -2.10 -3.05
C MET A 208 -10.23 -2.97 -3.33
N VAL A 209 -10.11 -3.54 -4.54
CA VAL A 209 -8.92 -4.31 -4.96
C VAL A 209 -7.67 -3.44 -4.89
N TYR A 210 -7.72 -2.22 -5.38
CA TYR A 210 -6.61 -1.28 -5.37
C TYR A 210 -6.15 -0.95 -3.93
N ASN A 211 -7.10 -0.62 -3.08
CA ASN A 211 -6.84 -0.30 -1.67
C ASN A 211 -6.41 -1.52 -0.84
N ALA A 212 -6.80 -2.74 -1.26
CA ALA A 212 -6.45 -3.97 -0.55
C ALA A 212 -4.98 -4.39 -0.71
N LEU A 213 -4.21 -3.78 -1.62
CA LEU A 213 -2.83 -4.18 -1.90
C LEU A 213 -1.93 -4.26 -0.66
N GLY A 214 -1.98 -3.26 0.22
CA GLY A 214 -1.23 -3.27 1.47
C GLY A 214 -1.69 -4.38 2.41
N TRP A 215 -2.99 -4.60 2.48
CA TRP A 215 -3.64 -5.59 3.34
C TRP A 215 -3.38 -7.03 2.90
N VAL A 216 -3.18 -7.27 1.60
CA VAL A 216 -2.82 -8.58 1.05
C VAL A 216 -1.31 -8.82 1.12
N PHE A 217 -0.51 -7.82 0.78
CA PHE A 217 0.95 -7.95 0.68
C PHE A 217 1.62 -8.36 1.99
N LEU A 218 1.41 -7.61 3.07
CA LEU A 218 2.10 -7.87 4.34
C LEU A 218 1.72 -9.23 4.98
N PRO A 219 0.44 -9.64 5.03
CA PRO A 219 0.08 -10.98 5.47
C PRO A 219 0.70 -12.09 4.63
N MET A 220 0.74 -11.94 3.32
CA MET A 220 1.34 -12.94 2.44
C MET A 220 2.85 -13.08 2.68
N VAL A 221 3.56 -11.96 2.83
CA VAL A 221 5.00 -11.99 3.18
C VAL A 221 5.22 -12.64 4.55
N ALA A 222 4.34 -12.36 5.53
CA ALA A 222 4.39 -13.00 6.85
C ALA A 222 4.20 -14.52 6.76
N LEU A 223 3.28 -14.99 5.92
CA LEU A 223 3.06 -16.42 5.67
C LEU A 223 4.30 -17.09 5.07
N VAL A 224 4.92 -16.48 4.03
CA VAL A 224 6.17 -17.01 3.47
C VAL A 224 7.28 -17.00 4.51
N HIS A 225 7.41 -15.92 5.27
CA HIS A 225 8.42 -15.85 6.33
C HIS A 225 8.22 -16.94 7.39
N ARG A 226 6.97 -17.29 7.70
CA ARG A 226 6.62 -18.38 8.60
C ARG A 226 7.00 -19.74 8.04
N GLU A 227 6.68 -20.01 6.77
CA GLU A 227 6.87 -21.32 6.12
C GLU A 227 8.30 -21.50 5.57
N ARG A 228 8.89 -20.39 5.07
CA ARG A 228 10.16 -20.39 4.33
C ARG A 228 10.94 -19.12 4.63
N LYS A 229 11.50 -19.06 5.81
CA LYS A 229 12.15 -17.92 6.42
C LYS A 229 13.09 -17.13 5.49
N GLU A 230 14.03 -17.82 4.85
CA GLU A 230 15.02 -17.17 3.98
C GLU A 230 14.37 -16.54 2.76
N GLN A 231 13.35 -17.20 2.17
CA GLN A 231 12.60 -16.65 1.06
C GLN A 231 11.79 -15.43 1.48
N GLY A 232 11.17 -15.45 2.67
CA GLY A 232 10.46 -14.29 3.22
C GLY A 232 11.38 -13.08 3.41
N LEU A 233 12.60 -13.28 3.90
CA LEU A 233 13.59 -12.21 4.01
C LEU A 233 14.05 -11.70 2.65
N HIS A 234 14.24 -12.59 1.67
CA HIS A 234 14.56 -12.19 0.30
C HIS A 234 13.48 -11.33 -0.34
N ILE A 235 12.23 -11.76 -0.27
CA ILE A 235 11.08 -11.03 -0.80
C ILE A 235 11.00 -9.64 -0.15
N TRP A 236 11.15 -9.57 1.17
CA TRP A 236 11.14 -8.31 1.90
C TRP A 236 12.24 -7.34 1.42
N ARG A 237 13.48 -7.84 1.27
CA ARG A 237 14.60 -7.05 0.74
C ARG A 237 14.32 -6.57 -0.68
N THR A 238 13.88 -7.47 -1.56
CA THR A 238 13.54 -7.14 -2.96
C THR A 238 12.48 -6.04 -3.00
N TYR A 239 11.45 -6.13 -2.16
CA TYR A 239 10.41 -5.12 -2.10
C TYR A 239 10.97 -3.75 -1.66
N ILE A 240 11.82 -3.69 -0.63
CA ILE A 240 12.42 -2.41 -0.21
C ILE A 240 13.35 -1.85 -1.29
N TYR A 241 14.13 -2.68 -1.97
CA TYR A 241 14.94 -2.22 -3.10
C TYR A 241 14.07 -1.71 -4.26
N SER A 242 12.95 -2.36 -4.56
CA SER A 242 12.02 -1.88 -5.59
C SER A 242 11.37 -0.54 -5.23
N LEU A 243 11.08 -0.29 -3.94
CA LEU A 243 10.64 1.03 -3.47
C LEU A 243 11.71 2.11 -3.72
N GLY A 244 12.96 1.83 -3.36
CA GLY A 244 14.08 2.75 -3.61
C GLY A 244 14.27 3.03 -5.09
N LEU A 245 14.24 1.99 -5.93
CA LEU A 245 14.35 2.13 -7.38
C LEU A 245 13.18 2.94 -7.97
N ALA A 246 11.95 2.67 -7.53
CA ALA A 246 10.79 3.43 -7.97
C ALA A 246 10.90 4.91 -7.61
N THR A 247 11.37 5.23 -6.39
CA THR A 247 11.62 6.60 -5.96
C THR A 247 12.64 7.31 -6.87
N LEU A 248 13.72 6.60 -7.26
CA LEU A 248 14.67 7.12 -8.23
C LEU A 248 14.03 7.33 -9.62
N CYS A 249 13.23 6.38 -10.08
CA CYS A 249 12.50 6.52 -11.34
C CYS A 249 11.56 7.75 -11.33
N TYR A 250 10.86 8.00 -10.23
CA TYR A 250 10.01 9.19 -10.10
C TYR A 250 10.79 10.50 -10.19
N ALA A 251 12.05 10.49 -9.75
CA ALA A 251 12.93 11.65 -9.87
C ALA A 251 13.48 11.84 -11.29
N PHE A 252 13.91 10.76 -11.95
CA PHE A 252 14.58 10.84 -13.25
C PHE A 252 13.64 10.73 -14.46
N LEU A 253 12.51 10.07 -14.28
CA LEU A 253 11.47 9.84 -15.29
C LEU A 253 10.10 10.24 -14.71
N PRO A 254 9.89 11.55 -14.42
CA PRO A 254 8.64 12.01 -13.85
C PRO A 254 7.48 11.80 -14.83
N VAL A 255 6.53 10.95 -14.43
CA VAL A 255 5.30 10.63 -15.15
C VAL A 255 4.14 10.67 -14.15
N SER A 256 3.04 11.30 -14.52
CA SER A 256 1.87 11.45 -13.62
C SER A 256 0.73 10.47 -13.93
N GLY A 257 0.67 10.01 -15.18
CA GLY A 257 -0.42 9.19 -15.67
C GLY A 257 -1.40 9.98 -16.55
N PRO A 258 -2.09 9.29 -17.46
CA PRO A 258 -2.82 9.94 -18.56
C PRO A 258 -3.95 10.85 -18.08
N LEU A 259 -4.71 10.48 -17.06
CA LEU A 259 -5.79 11.33 -16.54
C LEU A 259 -5.27 12.66 -16.00
N TYR A 260 -4.15 12.65 -15.30
CA TYR A 260 -3.55 13.86 -14.72
C TYR A 260 -2.83 14.71 -15.77
N ALA A 261 -2.23 14.06 -16.77
CA ALA A 261 -1.48 14.75 -17.81
C ALA A 261 -2.38 15.44 -18.82
N PHE A 262 -3.49 14.81 -19.22
CA PHE A 262 -4.36 15.27 -20.29
C PHE A 262 -5.71 15.78 -19.80
N GLY A 263 -6.07 15.49 -18.56
CA GLY A 263 -7.34 15.88 -17.96
C GLY A 263 -8.54 15.09 -18.50
N PRO A 264 -9.70 15.16 -17.83
CA PRO A 264 -10.90 14.41 -18.19
C PRO A 264 -11.53 14.87 -19.53
N GLU A 265 -11.15 16.03 -20.04
CA GLU A 265 -11.62 16.58 -21.31
C GLU A 265 -11.06 15.83 -22.53
N LEU A 266 -9.81 15.37 -22.42
CA LEU A 266 -9.09 14.66 -23.49
C LEU A 266 -9.03 13.16 -23.23
N PHE A 267 -8.78 12.77 -21.99
CA PHE A 267 -8.63 11.37 -21.62
C PHE A 267 -9.92 10.81 -21.01
N PRO A 268 -10.42 9.63 -21.40
CA PRO A 268 -9.85 8.74 -22.43
C PRO A 268 -10.37 9.00 -23.85
N ALA A 269 -11.42 9.82 -24.01
CA ALA A 269 -12.25 9.84 -25.23
C ALA A 269 -11.61 10.51 -26.45
N ARG A 270 -10.72 11.49 -26.23
CA ARG A 270 -10.12 12.32 -27.28
C ARG A 270 -8.60 12.19 -27.41
N MET A 271 -8.05 11.04 -27.01
CA MET A 271 -6.60 10.84 -27.00
C MET A 271 -5.94 10.89 -28.38
N ALA A 272 -6.70 10.64 -29.45
CA ALA A 272 -6.19 10.80 -30.81
C ALA A 272 -5.76 12.24 -31.12
N GLU A 273 -6.32 13.24 -30.46
CA GLU A 273 -5.98 14.64 -30.64
C GLU A 273 -4.62 14.99 -29.99
N VAL A 274 -4.20 14.25 -28.98
CA VAL A 274 -2.95 14.44 -28.24
C VAL A 274 -1.75 13.96 -29.04
N THR A 275 -1.92 13.05 -29.98
CA THR A 275 -0.82 12.44 -30.77
C THR A 275 -0.07 13.44 -31.67
N GLN A 276 -0.61 14.63 -31.87
CA GLN A 276 -0.03 15.65 -32.75
C GLN A 276 1.00 16.57 -32.05
N VAL A 277 1.22 16.41 -30.73
CA VAL A 277 2.11 17.31 -29.97
C VAL A 277 3.52 16.70 -29.89
N PRO A 278 4.55 17.29 -30.53
CA PRO A 278 5.89 16.72 -30.60
C PRO A 278 6.74 17.04 -29.38
N THR A 279 6.20 17.07 -28.17
CA THR A 279 6.92 17.43 -26.96
C THR A 279 7.38 16.18 -26.21
N VAL A 280 8.67 16.11 -25.91
CA VAL A 280 9.26 15.02 -25.08
C VAL A 280 8.95 15.25 -23.60
N VAL A 281 9.09 16.49 -23.14
CA VAL A 281 8.80 16.91 -21.77
C VAL A 281 7.86 18.09 -21.82
N ALA A 282 6.69 17.96 -21.19
CA ALA A 282 5.71 19.02 -21.13
C ALA A 282 5.36 19.37 -19.70
N PRO A 283 5.14 20.65 -19.37
CA PRO A 283 4.54 21.03 -18.10
C PRO A 283 3.09 20.52 -18.06
N ILE A 284 2.70 19.94 -16.97
CA ILE A 284 1.33 19.50 -16.71
C ILE A 284 0.83 20.11 -15.39
N PRO A 285 -0.50 20.12 -15.15
CA PRO A 285 -1.06 20.55 -13.88
C PRO A 285 -0.37 19.86 -12.69
N PRO A 286 -0.36 20.47 -11.48
CA PRO A 286 0.21 19.87 -10.30
C PRO A 286 -0.46 18.52 -9.99
N ALA A 287 0.27 17.43 -10.19
CA ALA A 287 -0.15 16.07 -9.90
C ALA A 287 1.07 15.27 -9.43
N LEU A 288 0.86 14.19 -8.71
CA LEU A 288 1.95 13.32 -8.24
C LEU A 288 2.70 12.72 -9.44
N ARG A 289 4.03 12.63 -9.35
CA ARG A 289 4.90 12.07 -10.40
C ARG A 289 5.16 10.58 -10.16
N ASN A 290 4.10 9.78 -10.00
CA ASN A 290 4.13 8.37 -9.66
C ASN A 290 3.49 7.44 -10.71
N GLY A 291 3.26 7.96 -11.93
CA GLY A 291 2.66 7.19 -13.03
C GLY A 291 3.55 6.07 -13.56
N MET A 292 4.89 6.17 -13.40
CA MET A 292 5.85 5.15 -13.83
C MET A 292 7.09 5.11 -12.92
N PRO A 293 7.53 3.91 -12.43
CA PRO A 293 6.80 2.64 -12.45
C PRO A 293 5.63 2.63 -11.45
N SER A 294 4.58 1.88 -11.75
CA SER A 294 3.48 1.71 -10.81
C SER A 294 3.91 0.89 -9.58
N MET A 295 3.88 1.51 -8.40
CA MET A 295 4.14 0.79 -7.15
C MET A 295 3.00 -0.16 -6.76
N HIS A 296 1.79 0.11 -7.20
CA HIS A 296 0.66 -0.81 -7.03
C HIS A 296 0.89 -2.09 -7.83
N PHE A 297 1.27 -1.94 -9.09
CA PHE A 297 1.62 -3.07 -9.94
C PHE A 297 2.82 -3.86 -9.40
N THR A 298 3.87 -3.18 -8.94
CA THR A 298 5.05 -3.80 -8.32
C THR A 298 4.69 -4.62 -7.09
N ARG A 299 3.80 -4.11 -6.21
CA ARG A 299 3.30 -4.87 -5.05
C ARG A 299 2.51 -6.08 -5.48
N ALA A 300 1.61 -5.93 -6.45
CA ALA A 300 0.79 -7.03 -6.95
C ALA A 300 1.63 -8.14 -7.58
N VAL A 301 2.63 -7.81 -8.40
CA VAL A 301 3.61 -8.79 -8.94
C VAL A 301 4.38 -9.48 -7.80
N THR A 302 4.79 -8.73 -6.78
CA THR A 302 5.48 -9.31 -5.62
C THR A 302 4.58 -10.30 -4.88
N ILE A 303 3.26 -10.06 -4.77
CA ILE A 303 2.29 -11.01 -4.20
C ILE A 303 2.26 -12.31 -5.01
N VAL A 304 2.38 -12.26 -6.35
CA VAL A 304 2.46 -13.46 -7.19
C VAL A 304 3.72 -14.28 -6.87
N PHE A 305 4.88 -13.63 -6.74
CA PHE A 305 6.12 -14.32 -6.34
C PHE A 305 6.03 -14.90 -4.92
N VAL A 306 5.40 -14.19 -4.00
CA VAL A 306 5.12 -14.66 -2.64
C VAL A 306 4.26 -15.91 -2.66
N ALA A 307 3.18 -15.89 -3.43
CA ALA A 307 2.28 -17.04 -3.58
C ALA A 307 2.96 -18.24 -4.23
N ALA A 308 3.80 -18.01 -5.25
CA ALA A 308 4.63 -19.05 -5.86
C ALA A 308 5.59 -19.67 -4.84
N ALA A 309 6.20 -18.86 -3.97
CA ALA A 309 7.09 -19.32 -2.90
C ALA A 309 6.36 -20.20 -1.88
N LEU A 310 5.07 -20.00 -1.63
CA LEU A 310 4.25 -20.86 -0.77
C LEU A 310 3.95 -22.25 -1.38
N ARG A 311 4.15 -22.42 -2.69
CA ARG A 311 3.86 -23.67 -3.44
C ARG A 311 2.40 -24.14 -3.28
N ASN A 312 1.47 -23.22 -3.07
CA ASN A 312 0.05 -23.50 -2.98
C ASN A 312 -0.65 -22.97 -4.23
N LYS A 313 -1.25 -23.86 -5.02
CA LYS A 313 -1.90 -23.51 -6.30
C LYS A 313 -3.03 -22.50 -6.12
N ALA A 314 -3.83 -22.63 -5.05
CA ALA A 314 -4.94 -21.71 -4.80
C ALA A 314 -4.42 -20.28 -4.50
N TYR A 315 -3.37 -20.15 -3.67
CA TYR A 315 -2.74 -18.86 -3.42
C TYR A 315 -2.12 -18.28 -4.68
N PHE A 316 -1.49 -19.09 -5.51
CA PHE A 316 -0.90 -18.66 -6.77
C PHE A 316 -1.95 -18.15 -7.76
N VAL A 317 -3.03 -18.89 -7.98
CA VAL A 317 -4.14 -18.48 -8.85
C VAL A 317 -4.82 -17.21 -8.31
N GLY A 318 -5.11 -17.17 -7.00
CA GLY A 318 -5.67 -15.96 -6.37
C GLY A 318 -4.78 -14.74 -6.53
N ALA A 319 -3.47 -14.90 -6.34
CA ALA A 319 -2.49 -13.81 -6.52
C ALA A 319 -2.39 -13.35 -7.98
N LEU A 320 -2.47 -14.27 -8.94
CA LEU A 320 -2.48 -13.94 -10.37
C LEU A 320 -3.73 -13.15 -10.76
N LEU A 321 -4.91 -13.57 -10.29
CA LEU A 321 -6.17 -12.85 -10.52
C LEU A 321 -6.13 -11.46 -9.87
N PHE A 322 -5.60 -11.37 -8.65
CA PHE A 322 -5.43 -10.10 -7.95
C PHE A 322 -4.46 -9.15 -8.68
N TRP A 323 -3.36 -9.67 -9.22
CA TRP A 323 -2.43 -8.91 -10.03
C TRP A 323 -3.07 -8.39 -11.32
N LEU A 324 -3.82 -9.24 -12.05
CA LEU A 324 -4.56 -8.83 -13.25
C LEU A 324 -5.60 -7.76 -12.93
N ALA A 325 -6.37 -7.95 -11.85
CA ALA A 325 -7.33 -6.95 -11.40
C ALA A 325 -6.64 -5.62 -11.04
N THR A 326 -5.49 -5.65 -10.36
CA THR A 326 -4.71 -4.45 -10.05
C THR A 326 -4.22 -3.74 -11.31
N ALA A 327 -3.80 -4.48 -12.34
CA ALA A 327 -3.39 -3.90 -13.62
C ALA A 327 -4.56 -3.19 -14.30
N VAL A 328 -5.74 -3.83 -14.34
CA VAL A 328 -6.97 -3.23 -14.89
C VAL A 328 -7.35 -1.96 -14.11
N VAL A 329 -7.28 -1.99 -12.78
CA VAL A 329 -7.61 -0.82 -11.95
C VAL A 329 -6.64 0.32 -12.18
N ALA A 330 -5.35 0.05 -12.17
CA ALA A 330 -4.30 1.06 -12.31
C ALA A 330 -4.42 1.82 -13.65
N MET A 331 -4.72 1.11 -14.74
CA MET A 331 -5.02 1.73 -16.03
C MET A 331 -6.44 2.29 -16.10
N GLY A 332 -7.42 1.56 -15.55
CA GLY A 332 -8.84 1.91 -15.63
C GLY A 332 -9.21 3.20 -14.91
N PHE A 333 -8.44 3.60 -13.91
CA PHE A 333 -8.57 4.92 -13.26
C PHE A 333 -7.72 6.01 -13.93
N GLY A 334 -7.01 5.68 -15.02
CA GLY A 334 -6.19 6.64 -15.75
C GLY A 334 -4.93 7.08 -14.98
N GLU A 335 -4.51 6.32 -13.98
CA GLU A 335 -3.33 6.65 -13.18
C GLU A 335 -2.02 6.16 -13.81
N HIS A 336 -2.10 5.15 -14.69
CA HIS A 336 -0.93 4.51 -15.29
C HIS A 336 -1.12 4.18 -16.77
N TYR A 337 -0.02 4.14 -17.51
CA TYR A 337 0.08 3.59 -18.86
C TYR A 337 0.30 2.08 -18.80
N LEU A 338 0.14 1.38 -19.93
CA LEU A 338 0.40 -0.06 -20.01
C LEU A 338 1.90 -0.41 -19.84
N ILE A 339 2.78 0.49 -20.20
CA ILE A 339 4.23 0.31 -20.33
C ILE A 339 4.91 0.35 -18.98
#